data_c8f7297799f3f6f88299279fe378b095
#
_entry.id   c8f7297799f3f6f88299279fe378b095
#
_cell.length_a   1.000
_cell.length_b   1.000
_cell.length_c   1.000
_cell.angle_alpha   90.00
_cell.angle_beta   90.00
_cell.angle_gamma   90.00
#
_symmetry.space_group_name_H-M   'P 1'
#
loop_
_entity.id
_entity.type
_entity.pdbx_description
1 polymer ?
#
loop_
_entity_poly.entity_id
_entity_poly.type
_entity_poly.pdbx_seq_one_letter_code
_entity_poly.pdbx_strand_id
1 'polypeptide(L)'
;MSYKFDMFVKKKESLYNFRCPLCGDSQKNKVKSRGFIYLKKNNYFYMCHNCGASMTLKNFIKIVDKPLYDEYVMDLWKEGKSISNKKIKKEVVVKYNMDFSYKKVKSFNYDNVVKLSELDENHTALKYIKNRKITKLKSLYYSDDFKLMVDSILPKNTYSLIKNDPRIVIPFYDDKYNLIAIQGRSIGDSSIRYITIKVKDDALKIYGMDTVDDTNIVYVLEGPLDSLFVDNSVAMAGSDCDLDFFKKFNDVVFIYDNEPRNIQIVKKMEKVIEHEYGVLIWPDEINEKDINDMIINGYTEEGLQKVISNNVKYGLSAKACLNQWKRC
;
A
#
# COMPACT_ATOMS: atom_id res chain seq x y z
N MET A 1 24.97 -15.12 8.63
CA MET A 1 23.53 -14.92 8.38
C MET A 1 22.84 -16.09 7.64
N SER A 2 23.46 -16.70 6.65
CA SER A 2 22.82 -17.72 5.78
C SER A 2 22.21 -18.93 6.51
N TYR A 3 22.75 -19.33 7.65
CA TYR A 3 22.28 -20.47 8.45
C TYR A 3 21.13 -20.13 9.44
N LYS A 4 20.75 -18.85 9.53
CA LYS A 4 19.74 -18.39 10.50
C LYS A 4 18.37 -18.11 9.88
N PHE A 5 18.25 -18.08 8.55
CA PHE A 5 17.01 -17.78 7.85
C PHE A 5 16.63 -18.89 6.87
N ASP A 6 15.41 -19.35 6.98
CA ASP A 6 14.85 -20.37 6.09
C ASP A 6 14.89 -19.93 4.63
N MET A 7 15.33 -20.82 3.74
CA MET A 7 15.38 -20.60 2.31
C MET A 7 16.22 -19.37 1.88
N PHE A 8 17.32 -19.12 2.60
CA PHE A 8 18.21 -18.01 2.30
C PHE A 8 18.96 -18.21 0.99
N VAL A 9 18.75 -17.34 0.01
CA VAL A 9 19.37 -17.40 -1.32
C VAL A 9 19.94 -16.04 -1.70
N LYS A 10 21.18 -16.02 -2.17
CA LYS A 10 21.78 -14.85 -2.83
C LYS A 10 21.24 -14.76 -4.26
N LYS A 11 20.41 -13.78 -4.58
CA LYS A 11 19.82 -13.59 -5.91
C LYS A 11 20.71 -12.80 -6.86
N LYS A 12 21.43 -11.79 -6.33
CA LYS A 12 22.39 -10.95 -7.04
C LYS A 12 23.44 -10.47 -6.05
N GLU A 13 24.46 -9.78 -6.55
CA GLU A 13 25.36 -9.06 -5.65
C GLU A 13 24.56 -8.07 -4.79
N SER A 14 24.76 -8.14 -3.47
CA SER A 14 24.05 -7.31 -2.48
C SER A 14 22.51 -7.45 -2.45
N LEU A 15 21.95 -8.54 -3.00
CA LEU A 15 20.52 -8.85 -2.93
C LEU A 15 20.31 -10.29 -2.45
N TYR A 16 19.65 -10.43 -1.31
CA TYR A 16 19.36 -11.72 -0.67
C TYR A 16 17.86 -11.88 -0.48
N ASN A 17 17.37 -13.12 -0.65
CA ASN A 17 15.97 -13.48 -0.47
C ASN A 17 15.86 -14.66 0.50
N PHE A 18 14.85 -14.65 1.37
CA PHE A 18 14.60 -15.69 2.38
C PHE A 18 13.17 -15.61 2.89
N ARG A 19 12.73 -16.64 3.62
CA ARG A 19 11.44 -16.57 4.31
C ARG A 19 11.48 -15.52 5.40
N CYS A 20 10.46 -14.67 5.43
CA CYS A 20 10.36 -13.59 6.40
C CYS A 20 10.25 -14.17 7.83
N PRO A 21 11.19 -13.91 8.75
CA PRO A 21 11.09 -14.40 10.11
C PRO A 21 10.06 -13.65 10.95
N LEU A 22 9.58 -12.47 10.47
CA LEU A 22 8.60 -11.66 11.20
C LEU A 22 7.16 -12.15 10.99
N CYS A 23 6.82 -12.62 9.77
CA CYS A 23 5.46 -13.07 9.47
C CYS A 23 5.38 -14.54 9.03
N GLY A 24 6.51 -15.26 8.92
CA GLY A 24 6.55 -16.64 8.47
C GLY A 24 6.15 -16.87 7.00
N ASP A 25 5.99 -15.77 6.21
CA ASP A 25 5.47 -15.82 4.83
C ASP A 25 4.11 -16.54 4.70
N SER A 26 3.83 -17.11 3.52
CA SER A 26 2.57 -17.80 3.26
C SER A 26 2.44 -19.10 4.03
N GLN A 27 1.39 -19.26 4.80
CA GLN A 27 1.03 -20.50 5.50
C GLN A 27 0.62 -21.60 4.50
N LYS A 28 -0.06 -21.22 3.41
CA LYS A 28 -0.54 -22.15 2.37
C LYS A 28 0.56 -22.64 1.43
N ASN A 29 1.63 -21.86 1.26
CA ASN A 29 2.72 -22.19 0.34
C ASN A 29 4.06 -22.02 1.02
N LYS A 30 4.62 -23.15 1.51
CA LYS A 30 5.88 -23.20 2.24
C LYS A 30 7.13 -22.89 1.40
N VAL A 31 7.00 -22.85 0.07
CA VAL A 31 8.10 -22.57 -0.86
C VAL A 31 8.27 -21.06 -1.17
N LYS A 32 7.30 -20.22 -0.78
CA LYS A 32 7.38 -18.78 -1.04
C LYS A 32 8.29 -18.07 -0.03
N SER A 33 9.27 -17.31 -0.54
CA SER A 33 10.19 -16.47 0.22
C SER A 33 10.01 -15.02 -0.22
N ARG A 34 9.56 -14.14 0.67
CA ARG A 34 9.22 -12.74 0.38
C ARG A 34 9.98 -11.73 1.24
N GLY A 35 10.88 -12.20 2.10
CA GLY A 35 11.86 -11.36 2.79
C GLY A 35 13.07 -11.09 1.91
N PHE A 36 13.53 -9.85 1.88
CA PHE A 36 14.68 -9.40 1.09
C PHE A 36 15.62 -8.55 1.93
N ILE A 37 16.92 -8.75 1.77
CA ILE A 37 17.96 -7.81 2.19
C ILE A 37 18.62 -7.26 0.92
N TYR A 38 18.71 -5.94 0.80
CA TYR A 38 19.28 -5.26 -0.36
C TYR A 38 20.07 -4.01 0.03
N LEU A 39 21.04 -3.65 -0.83
CA LEU A 39 21.85 -2.46 -0.65
C LEU A 39 21.17 -1.24 -1.29
N LYS A 40 21.07 -0.13 -0.53
CA LYS A 40 20.58 1.16 -1.03
C LYS A 40 21.40 2.29 -0.37
N LYS A 41 21.99 3.17 -1.19
CA LYS A 41 22.82 4.29 -0.71
C LYS A 41 23.87 3.87 0.33
N ASN A 42 24.67 2.83 0.01
CA ASN A 42 25.69 2.25 0.89
C ASN A 42 25.22 1.67 2.24
N ASN A 43 23.90 1.46 2.40
CA ASN A 43 23.34 0.81 3.58
C ASN A 43 22.47 -0.39 3.18
N TYR A 44 22.52 -1.45 3.98
CA TYR A 44 21.60 -2.58 3.80
C TYR A 44 20.26 -2.32 4.46
N PHE A 45 19.21 -2.67 3.74
CA PHE A 45 17.82 -2.61 4.18
C PHE A 45 17.19 -3.99 4.11
N TYR A 46 16.25 -4.23 5.00
CA TYR A 46 15.35 -5.35 4.95
C TYR A 46 13.97 -4.89 4.48
N MET A 47 13.29 -5.74 3.69
CA MET A 47 11.90 -5.56 3.27
C MET A 47 11.24 -6.91 3.08
N CYS A 48 9.99 -7.04 3.50
CA CYS A 48 9.14 -8.20 3.23
C CYS A 48 7.93 -7.81 2.37
N HIS A 49 7.78 -8.46 1.22
CA HIS A 49 6.63 -8.23 0.34
C HIS A 49 5.35 -8.96 0.79
N ASN A 50 5.38 -9.71 1.87
CA ASN A 50 4.19 -10.35 2.45
C ASN A 50 3.57 -9.49 3.55
N CYS A 51 4.36 -9.05 4.52
CA CYS A 51 3.87 -8.25 5.64
C CYS A 51 4.20 -6.75 5.53
N GLY A 52 4.86 -6.32 4.45
CA GLY A 52 5.20 -4.90 4.24
C GLY A 52 6.31 -4.36 5.15
N ALA A 53 6.84 -5.17 6.08
CA ALA A 53 7.90 -4.73 6.98
C ALA A 53 9.11 -4.23 6.20
N SER A 54 9.51 -2.98 6.44
CA SER A 54 10.68 -2.34 5.81
C SER A 54 11.48 -1.56 6.85
N MET A 55 12.77 -1.85 6.94
CA MET A 55 13.64 -1.22 7.93
C MET A 55 15.12 -1.35 7.55
N THR A 56 15.99 -0.63 8.26
CA THR A 56 17.45 -0.84 8.12
C THR A 56 17.84 -2.24 8.59
N LEU A 57 18.91 -2.81 8.00
CA LEU A 57 19.43 -4.11 8.42
C LEU A 57 19.71 -4.17 9.93
N LYS A 58 20.24 -3.08 10.49
CA LYS A 58 20.50 -2.96 11.94
C LYS A 58 19.22 -3.19 12.77
N ASN A 59 18.12 -2.54 12.40
CA ASN A 59 16.85 -2.69 13.13
C ASN A 59 16.24 -4.07 12.93
N PHE A 60 16.35 -4.62 11.72
CA PHE A 60 15.90 -5.97 11.42
C PHE A 60 16.60 -7.02 12.27
N ILE A 61 17.94 -6.99 12.32
CA ILE A 61 18.73 -7.95 13.11
C ILE A 61 18.41 -7.79 14.61
N LYS A 62 18.24 -6.55 15.09
CA LYS A 62 17.88 -6.28 16.48
C LYS A 62 16.57 -6.94 16.91
N ILE A 63 15.61 -7.04 16.00
CA ILE A 63 14.29 -7.64 16.26
C ILE A 63 14.37 -9.18 16.20
N VAL A 64 15.13 -9.70 15.22
CA VAL A 64 15.09 -11.13 14.89
C VAL A 64 16.12 -11.95 15.67
N ASP A 65 17.28 -11.36 15.95
CA ASP A 65 18.40 -12.08 16.57
C ASP A 65 19.29 -11.09 17.35
N LYS A 66 19.05 -11.00 18.65
CA LYS A 66 19.80 -10.08 19.50
C LYS A 66 21.32 -10.41 19.58
N PRO A 67 21.77 -11.66 19.74
CA PRO A 67 23.19 -12.00 19.67
C PRO A 67 23.87 -11.56 18.37
N LEU A 68 23.22 -11.79 17.23
CA LEU A 68 23.72 -11.33 15.93
C LEU A 68 23.75 -9.81 15.82
N TYR A 69 22.80 -9.11 16.45
CA TYR A 69 22.82 -7.67 16.54
C TYR A 69 24.02 -7.14 17.31
N ASP A 70 24.33 -7.75 18.46
CA ASP A 70 25.46 -7.35 19.29
C ASP A 70 26.79 -7.57 18.54
N GLU A 71 26.94 -8.70 17.82
CA GLU A 71 28.07 -8.97 16.93
C GLU A 71 28.19 -7.93 15.81
N TYR A 72 27.08 -7.64 15.13
CA TYR A 72 27.02 -6.61 14.06
C TYR A 72 27.42 -5.21 14.55
N VAL A 73 27.00 -4.83 15.76
CA VAL A 73 27.36 -3.56 16.38
C VAL A 73 28.86 -3.52 16.72
N MET A 74 29.42 -4.63 17.22
CA MET A 74 30.86 -4.75 17.51
C MET A 74 31.71 -4.63 16.25
N ASP A 75 31.26 -5.22 15.13
CA ASP A 75 31.98 -5.13 13.86
C ASP A 75 31.95 -3.69 13.29
N LEU A 76 30.81 -3.02 13.36
CA LEU A 76 30.73 -1.61 12.99
C LEU A 76 31.66 -0.72 13.82
N TRP A 77 31.80 -1.03 15.11
CA TRP A 77 32.71 -0.30 16.00
C TRP A 77 34.18 -0.54 15.64
N LYS A 78 34.56 -1.80 15.33
CA LYS A 78 35.91 -2.17 14.85
C LYS A 78 36.28 -1.48 13.53
N GLU A 79 35.31 -1.27 12.65
CA GLU A 79 35.48 -0.55 11.38
C GLU A 79 35.49 0.97 11.52
N GLY A 80 35.45 1.51 12.74
CA GLY A 80 35.45 2.96 13.00
C GLY A 80 34.17 3.69 12.58
N LYS A 81 33.11 2.94 12.24
CA LYS A 81 31.78 3.49 11.89
C LYS A 81 31.01 3.80 13.16
N SER A 82 31.06 5.06 13.61
CA SER A 82 30.39 5.53 14.82
C SER A 82 28.87 5.28 14.77
N ILE A 83 28.32 4.73 15.86
CA ILE A 83 26.88 4.49 16.08
C ILE A 83 26.18 5.81 16.53
N SER A 84 26.78 6.97 16.32
CA SER A 84 26.18 8.22 16.76
C SER A 84 24.94 8.55 15.92
N ASN A 85 23.82 8.78 16.62
CA ASN A 85 22.69 9.57 16.12
C ASN A 85 23.15 11.00 15.79
N LYS A 86 23.94 11.17 14.74
CA LYS A 86 24.18 12.50 14.19
C LYS A 86 22.83 12.99 13.69
N LYS A 87 22.26 13.97 14.41
CA LYS A 87 21.24 14.86 13.87
C LYS A 87 21.63 15.16 12.43
N ILE A 88 20.78 14.75 11.51
CA ILE A 88 20.91 15.05 10.09
C ILE A 88 21.00 16.56 10.02
N LYS A 89 22.20 17.10 9.75
CA LYS A 89 22.32 18.47 9.29
C LYS A 89 21.43 18.55 8.05
N LYS A 90 20.48 19.48 8.08
CA LYS A 90 19.67 19.82 6.92
C LYS A 90 20.63 20.04 5.76
N GLU A 91 20.72 19.05 4.88
CA GLU A 91 21.27 19.27 3.56
C GLU A 91 20.40 20.36 2.93
N VAL A 92 21.06 21.37 2.42
CA VAL A 92 20.44 22.45 1.65
C VAL A 92 19.78 21.76 0.46
N VAL A 93 18.49 21.52 0.57
CA VAL A 93 17.67 21.11 -0.56
C VAL A 93 17.68 22.32 -1.48
N VAL A 94 18.45 22.22 -2.55
CA VAL A 94 18.32 23.15 -3.67
C VAL A 94 16.88 22.94 -4.17
N LYS A 95 16.01 23.86 -3.77
CA LYS A 95 14.66 23.95 -4.31
C LYS A 95 14.80 24.27 -5.80
N TYR A 96 14.73 23.27 -6.65
CA TYR A 96 14.31 23.49 -8.01
C TYR A 96 12.84 23.91 -7.95
N ASN A 97 12.62 25.21 -8.01
CA ASN A 97 11.31 25.76 -8.34
C ASN A 97 11.01 25.39 -9.80
N MET A 98 10.53 24.18 -10.01
CA MET A 98 9.79 23.88 -11.23
C MET A 98 8.35 24.33 -10.98
N ASP A 99 8.03 25.46 -11.53
CA ASP A 99 6.67 25.99 -11.60
C ASP A 99 5.86 25.09 -12.55
N PHE A 100 5.38 23.96 -12.03
CA PHE A 100 4.39 23.15 -12.73
C PHE A 100 3.04 23.84 -12.58
N SER A 101 2.66 24.66 -13.55
CA SER A 101 1.29 25.10 -13.70
C SER A 101 0.41 23.88 -14.00
N TYR A 102 -0.21 23.32 -12.96
CA TYR A 102 -1.11 22.18 -13.08
C TYR A 102 -2.34 22.61 -13.91
N LYS A 103 -2.47 22.08 -15.12
CA LYS A 103 -3.71 22.17 -15.85
C LYS A 103 -4.77 21.35 -15.11
N LYS A 104 -5.90 21.95 -14.79
CA LYS A 104 -7.10 21.26 -14.27
C LYS A 104 -7.50 20.17 -15.27
N VAL A 105 -7.22 18.91 -14.95
CA VAL A 105 -7.54 17.80 -15.84
C VAL A 105 -8.95 17.32 -15.50
N LYS A 106 -9.92 17.73 -16.32
CA LYS A 106 -11.32 17.26 -16.20
C LYS A 106 -11.51 15.80 -16.66
N SER A 107 -10.54 15.23 -17.35
CA SER A 107 -10.55 13.84 -17.83
C SER A 107 -9.11 13.33 -17.90
N PHE A 108 -8.92 12.05 -17.54
CA PHE A 108 -7.65 11.35 -17.71
C PHE A 108 -7.55 10.92 -19.19
N ASN A 109 -7.04 11.82 -20.01
CA ASN A 109 -6.89 11.62 -21.46
C ASN A 109 -5.43 11.82 -21.86
N TYR A 110 -4.70 10.72 -21.97
CA TYR A 110 -3.29 10.67 -22.32
C TYR A 110 -3.06 9.61 -23.40
N ASP A 111 -1.95 9.70 -24.10
CA ASP A 111 -1.54 8.68 -25.06
C ASP A 111 -1.39 7.32 -24.39
N ASN A 112 -1.74 6.25 -25.08
CA ASN A 112 -1.71 4.86 -24.59
C ASN A 112 -2.61 4.57 -23.37
N VAL A 113 -3.74 5.27 -23.26
CA VAL A 113 -4.73 5.07 -22.21
C VAL A 113 -6.13 4.97 -22.81
N VAL A 114 -6.89 3.96 -22.39
CA VAL A 114 -8.29 3.76 -22.77
C VAL A 114 -9.12 3.59 -21.51
N LYS A 115 -10.34 4.14 -21.45
CA LYS A 115 -11.25 3.85 -20.34
C LYS A 115 -11.64 2.38 -20.34
N LEU A 116 -11.70 1.77 -19.17
CA LEU A 116 -12.15 0.37 -19.07
C LEU A 116 -13.56 0.17 -19.63
N SER A 117 -14.42 1.16 -19.51
CA SER A 117 -15.79 1.14 -20.07
C SER A 117 -15.86 1.16 -21.61
N GLU A 118 -14.77 1.51 -22.28
CA GLU A 118 -14.66 1.59 -23.75
C GLU A 118 -13.97 0.37 -24.37
N LEU A 119 -13.48 -0.56 -23.54
CA LEU A 119 -12.83 -1.78 -24.00
C LEU A 119 -13.85 -2.83 -24.46
N ASP A 120 -13.44 -3.68 -25.41
CA ASP A 120 -14.20 -4.84 -25.82
C ASP A 120 -14.49 -5.77 -24.63
N GLU A 121 -15.67 -6.40 -24.64
CA GLU A 121 -16.09 -7.28 -23.53
C GLU A 121 -15.16 -8.47 -23.28
N ASN A 122 -14.44 -8.90 -24.31
CA ASN A 122 -13.47 -9.99 -24.24
C ASN A 122 -12.09 -9.55 -23.80
N HIS A 123 -11.86 -8.24 -23.67
CA HIS A 123 -10.57 -7.72 -23.27
C HIS A 123 -10.14 -8.21 -21.87
N THR A 124 -8.89 -8.62 -21.72
CA THR A 124 -8.35 -9.23 -20.48
C THR A 124 -8.52 -8.34 -19.26
N ALA A 125 -8.29 -7.02 -19.41
CA ALA A 125 -8.45 -6.06 -18.31
C ALA A 125 -9.92 -5.97 -17.85
N LEU A 126 -10.87 -5.96 -18.80
CA LEU A 126 -12.28 -5.89 -18.46
C LEU A 126 -12.76 -7.21 -17.81
N LYS A 127 -12.31 -8.37 -18.31
CA LYS A 127 -12.55 -9.66 -17.66
C LYS A 127 -11.99 -9.71 -16.24
N TYR A 128 -10.78 -9.19 -16.02
CA TYR A 128 -10.18 -9.12 -14.70
C TYR A 128 -11.06 -8.32 -13.71
N ILE A 129 -11.58 -7.18 -14.13
CA ILE A 129 -12.43 -6.32 -13.28
C ILE A 129 -13.82 -6.95 -13.08
N LYS A 130 -14.42 -7.54 -14.13
CA LYS A 130 -15.70 -8.28 -14.04
C LYS A 130 -15.58 -9.47 -13.07
N ASN A 131 -14.47 -10.21 -13.10
CA ASN A 131 -14.22 -11.31 -12.15
C ASN A 131 -14.12 -10.84 -10.70
N ARG A 132 -13.71 -9.61 -10.48
CA ARG A 132 -13.74 -8.95 -9.18
C ARG A 132 -15.10 -8.34 -8.81
N LYS A 133 -16.11 -8.50 -9.69
CA LYS A 133 -17.46 -7.93 -9.56
C LYS A 133 -17.49 -6.40 -9.42
N ILE A 134 -16.45 -5.71 -9.88
CA ILE A 134 -16.39 -4.25 -9.88
C ILE A 134 -17.24 -3.70 -11.02
N THR A 135 -18.24 -2.90 -10.70
CA THR A 135 -19.18 -2.26 -11.64
C THR A 135 -18.86 -0.78 -11.89
N LYS A 136 -18.17 -0.12 -10.96
CA LYS A 136 -17.83 1.31 -11.01
C LYS A 136 -16.60 1.54 -11.92
N LEU A 137 -16.77 1.45 -13.25
CA LEU A 137 -15.68 1.49 -14.24
C LEU A 137 -15.23 2.90 -14.63
N LYS A 138 -16.02 3.94 -14.35
CA LYS A 138 -15.81 5.31 -14.86
C LYS A 138 -14.47 5.95 -14.45
N SER A 139 -13.93 5.54 -13.33
CA SER A 139 -12.66 6.04 -12.80
C SER A 139 -11.44 5.14 -13.11
N LEU A 140 -11.67 4.06 -13.88
CA LEU A 140 -10.66 3.08 -14.20
C LEU A 140 -10.30 3.11 -15.68
N TYR A 141 -9.02 2.97 -15.95
CA TYR A 141 -8.45 2.99 -17.29
C TYR A 141 -7.56 1.77 -17.52
N TYR A 142 -7.13 1.59 -18.74
CA TYR A 142 -6.19 0.57 -19.15
C TYR A 142 -5.07 1.18 -19.99
N SER A 143 -3.86 0.68 -19.82
CA SER A 143 -2.73 0.94 -20.69
C SER A 143 -2.04 -0.39 -21.01
N ASP A 144 -1.70 -0.61 -22.28
CA ASP A 144 -0.93 -1.76 -22.75
C ASP A 144 0.57 -1.61 -22.44
N ASP A 145 1.05 -0.37 -22.36
CA ASP A 145 2.40 -0.05 -21.87
C ASP A 145 2.34 1.07 -20.82
N PHE A 146 2.32 0.66 -19.56
CA PHE A 146 2.27 1.59 -18.43
C PHE A 146 3.46 2.57 -18.41
N LYS A 147 4.62 2.13 -18.91
CA LYS A 147 5.80 2.99 -19.00
C LYS A 147 5.59 4.12 -19.99
N LEU A 148 5.15 3.82 -21.22
CA LEU A 148 4.88 4.84 -22.24
C LEU A 148 3.85 5.86 -21.75
N MET A 149 2.78 5.39 -21.10
CA MET A 149 1.77 6.26 -20.51
C MET A 149 2.37 7.18 -19.45
N VAL A 150 3.17 6.65 -18.51
CA VAL A 150 3.82 7.47 -17.47
C VAL A 150 4.79 8.47 -18.08
N ASP A 151 5.58 8.06 -19.07
CA ASP A 151 6.52 8.94 -19.77
C ASP A 151 5.82 10.10 -20.51
N SER A 152 4.60 9.89 -21.01
CA SER A 152 3.79 10.95 -21.63
C SER A 152 3.30 11.99 -20.62
N ILE A 153 3.05 11.57 -19.38
CA ILE A 153 2.59 12.46 -18.29
C ILE A 153 3.77 13.14 -17.60
N LEU A 154 4.85 12.39 -17.40
CA LEU A 154 6.06 12.80 -16.68
C LEU A 154 7.31 12.54 -17.53
N PRO A 155 7.57 13.33 -18.60
CA PRO A 155 8.65 13.07 -19.55
C PRO A 155 10.06 13.03 -18.94
N LYS A 156 10.25 13.64 -17.77
CA LYS A 156 11.53 13.70 -17.04
C LYS A 156 11.55 12.82 -15.81
N ASN A 157 10.67 11.82 -15.74
CA ASN A 157 10.64 10.95 -14.59
C ASN A 157 11.89 10.05 -14.53
N THR A 158 12.23 9.64 -13.31
CA THR A 158 13.37 8.77 -13.00
C THR A 158 12.94 7.35 -12.62
N TYR A 159 11.67 7.00 -12.85
CA TYR A 159 11.14 5.70 -12.50
C TYR A 159 11.64 4.61 -13.45
N SER A 160 12.18 3.53 -12.86
CA SER A 160 12.61 2.35 -13.63
C SER A 160 11.40 1.45 -13.92
N LEU A 161 10.62 1.80 -14.93
CA LEU A 161 9.44 1.06 -15.36
C LEU A 161 9.80 0.09 -16.49
N ILE A 162 9.08 -1.03 -16.55
CA ILE A 162 9.23 -2.06 -17.59
C ILE A 162 8.37 -1.66 -18.79
N LYS A 163 8.90 -1.81 -20.01
CA LYS A 163 8.17 -1.64 -21.26
C LYS A 163 7.19 -2.82 -21.47
N ASN A 164 6.12 -2.57 -22.22
CA ASN A 164 5.11 -3.57 -22.55
C ASN A 164 4.53 -4.26 -21.28
N ASP A 165 4.26 -3.47 -20.24
CA ASP A 165 3.68 -3.93 -18.99
C ASP A 165 2.22 -3.46 -18.90
N PRO A 166 1.26 -4.32 -19.32
CA PRO A 166 -0.15 -3.95 -19.37
C PRO A 166 -0.73 -3.83 -17.95
N ARG A 167 -1.39 -2.70 -17.68
CA ARG A 167 -1.94 -2.41 -16.35
C ARG A 167 -3.31 -1.75 -16.41
N ILE A 168 -4.14 -2.06 -15.43
CA ILE A 168 -5.26 -1.21 -15.07
C ILE A 168 -4.68 0.05 -14.42
N VAL A 169 -5.12 1.20 -14.87
CA VAL A 169 -4.64 2.51 -14.47
C VAL A 169 -5.69 3.18 -13.61
N ILE A 170 -5.28 3.60 -12.43
CA ILE A 170 -6.12 4.25 -11.43
C ILE A 170 -5.52 5.62 -11.15
N PRO A 171 -6.08 6.70 -11.72
CA PRO A 171 -5.62 8.06 -11.43
C PRO A 171 -6.11 8.54 -10.06
N PHE A 172 -5.27 9.25 -9.33
CA PHE A 172 -5.60 9.86 -8.04
C PHE A 172 -5.69 11.37 -8.21
N TYR A 173 -6.78 11.93 -7.77
CA TYR A 173 -7.02 13.37 -7.81
C TYR A 173 -7.09 13.93 -6.38
N ASP A 174 -6.70 15.21 -6.24
CA ASP A 174 -6.97 15.96 -5.03
C ASP A 174 -8.43 16.49 -5.03
N ASP A 175 -8.84 17.17 -3.95
CA ASP A 175 -10.15 17.80 -3.78
C ASP A 175 -10.45 18.92 -4.80
N LYS A 176 -9.45 19.31 -5.58
CA LYS A 176 -9.56 20.30 -6.67
C LYS A 176 -9.49 19.67 -8.06
N TYR A 177 -9.59 18.33 -8.13
CA TYR A 177 -9.48 17.56 -9.38
C TYR A 177 -8.13 17.69 -10.10
N ASN A 178 -7.05 18.01 -9.39
CA ASN A 178 -5.71 17.92 -9.96
C ASN A 178 -5.20 16.49 -9.83
N LEU A 179 -4.58 15.98 -10.90
CA LEU A 179 -3.93 14.67 -10.88
C LEU A 179 -2.69 14.73 -9.97
N ILE A 180 -2.67 13.90 -8.93
CA ILE A 180 -1.61 13.89 -7.91
C ILE A 180 -0.76 12.62 -7.94
N ALA A 181 -1.35 11.50 -8.33
CA ALA A 181 -0.65 10.24 -8.49
C ALA A 181 -1.39 9.34 -9.48
N ILE A 182 -0.71 8.29 -9.93
CA ILE A 182 -1.26 7.26 -10.80
C ILE A 182 -0.84 5.91 -10.24
N GLN A 183 -1.79 5.01 -10.08
CA GLN A 183 -1.48 3.63 -9.71
C GLN A 183 -1.74 2.70 -10.89
N GLY A 184 -0.78 1.84 -11.19
CA GLY A 184 -0.88 0.77 -12.17
C GLY A 184 -1.06 -0.59 -11.48
N ARG A 185 -2.19 -1.27 -11.68
CA ARG A 185 -2.44 -2.64 -11.25
C ARG A 185 -2.12 -3.60 -12.38
N SER A 186 -1.14 -4.50 -12.20
CA SER A 186 -0.85 -5.56 -13.16
C SER A 186 -2.02 -6.53 -13.31
N ILE A 187 -2.34 -6.89 -14.54
CA ILE A 187 -3.34 -7.93 -14.89
C ILE A 187 -2.71 -9.26 -15.27
N GLY A 188 -1.38 -9.31 -15.44
CA GLY A 188 -0.61 -10.50 -15.76
C GLY A 188 0.27 -10.98 -14.58
N ASP A 189 1.28 -11.80 -14.91
CA ASP A 189 2.18 -12.45 -13.95
C ASP A 189 3.30 -11.54 -13.45
N SER A 190 3.16 -10.21 -13.56
CA SER A 190 4.17 -9.28 -13.06
C SER A 190 4.44 -9.51 -11.57
N SER A 191 5.72 -9.56 -11.21
CA SER A 191 6.16 -9.67 -9.82
C SER A 191 5.73 -8.48 -8.94
N ILE A 192 5.46 -7.34 -9.59
CA ILE A 192 5.01 -6.10 -8.93
C ILE A 192 3.54 -5.89 -9.26
N ARG A 193 2.67 -6.27 -8.32
CA ARG A 193 1.22 -6.15 -8.47
C ARG A 193 0.74 -4.72 -8.62
N TYR A 194 1.24 -3.80 -7.80
CA TYR A 194 0.88 -2.39 -7.78
C TYR A 194 2.11 -1.52 -7.90
N ILE A 195 2.06 -0.54 -8.78
CA ILE A 195 3.07 0.53 -8.90
C ILE A 195 2.33 1.85 -8.73
N THR A 196 2.76 2.69 -7.79
CA THR A 196 2.18 4.03 -7.60
C THR A 196 3.22 5.09 -7.94
N ILE A 197 2.92 5.90 -8.93
CA ILE A 197 3.73 6.99 -9.44
C ILE A 197 3.16 8.30 -8.91
N LYS A 198 3.96 9.09 -8.22
CA LYS A 198 3.57 10.45 -7.84
C LYS A 198 3.74 11.38 -9.03
N VAL A 199 2.70 12.14 -9.34
CA VAL A 199 2.76 13.25 -10.31
C VAL A 199 3.29 14.50 -9.63
N LYS A 200 3.02 14.63 -8.32
CA LYS A 200 3.50 15.71 -7.46
C LYS A 200 4.26 15.12 -6.28
N ASP A 201 5.50 15.56 -6.02
CA ASP A 201 6.39 14.94 -5.04
C ASP A 201 5.85 14.96 -3.60
N ASP A 202 5.19 16.04 -3.21
CA ASP A 202 4.58 16.25 -1.90
C ASP A 202 3.16 15.66 -1.78
N ALA A 203 2.60 15.10 -2.87
CA ALA A 203 1.26 14.56 -2.84
C ALA A 203 1.13 13.35 -1.94
N LEU A 204 0.05 13.32 -1.17
CA LEU A 204 -0.39 12.13 -0.46
C LEU A 204 -0.98 11.14 -1.45
N LYS A 205 -0.64 9.86 -1.33
CA LYS A 205 -1.16 8.81 -2.19
C LYS A 205 -2.52 8.33 -1.70
N ILE A 206 -3.51 9.23 -1.71
CA ILE A 206 -4.87 8.91 -1.29
C ILE A 206 -5.77 8.99 -2.52
N TYR A 207 -6.41 7.88 -2.85
CA TYR A 207 -7.40 7.75 -3.90
C TYR A 207 -8.78 8.18 -3.40
N GLY A 208 -9.62 8.77 -4.27
CA GLY A 208 -11.01 9.10 -3.97
C GLY A 208 -11.24 10.48 -3.34
N MET A 209 -10.20 11.31 -3.20
CA MET A 209 -10.32 12.65 -2.60
C MET A 209 -11.18 13.61 -3.40
N ASP A 210 -11.35 13.36 -4.70
CA ASP A 210 -12.18 14.14 -5.62
C ASP A 210 -13.68 13.83 -5.51
N THR A 211 -14.04 12.75 -4.81
CA THR A 211 -15.44 12.27 -4.69
C THR A 211 -15.94 12.21 -3.27
N VAL A 212 -15.07 12.42 -2.28
CA VAL A 212 -15.44 12.30 -0.86
C VAL A 212 -16.31 13.49 -0.41
N ASP A 213 -17.35 13.18 0.36
CA ASP A 213 -18.20 14.14 1.06
C ASP A 213 -17.79 14.21 2.52
N ASP A 214 -17.25 15.34 2.95
CA ASP A 214 -16.74 15.57 4.31
C ASP A 214 -17.85 15.81 5.36
N THR A 215 -19.11 15.92 4.93
CA THR A 215 -20.28 16.03 5.82
C THR A 215 -20.74 14.67 6.35
N ASN A 216 -20.31 13.58 5.74
CA ASN A 216 -20.64 12.20 6.10
C ASN A 216 -19.39 11.45 6.60
N ILE A 217 -19.60 10.27 7.19
CA ILE A 217 -18.50 9.39 7.60
C ILE A 217 -17.62 9.08 6.39
N VAL A 218 -16.32 9.31 6.52
CA VAL A 218 -15.32 8.98 5.50
C VAL A 218 -14.69 7.64 5.84
N TYR A 219 -14.87 6.65 4.98
CA TYR A 219 -14.25 5.34 5.13
C TYR A 219 -12.87 5.32 4.47
N VAL A 220 -11.86 4.85 5.19
CA VAL A 220 -10.47 4.79 4.73
C VAL A 220 -10.04 3.34 4.57
N LEU A 221 -9.76 2.93 3.34
CA LEU A 221 -9.34 1.56 2.99
C LEU A 221 -7.86 1.49 2.61
N GLU A 222 -7.30 0.27 2.52
CA GLU A 222 -5.92 0.08 2.05
C GLU A 222 -5.81 0.16 0.52
N GLY A 223 -6.76 -0.41 -0.22
CA GLY A 223 -6.71 -0.57 -1.67
C GLY A 223 -7.77 0.25 -2.43
N PRO A 224 -7.39 0.95 -3.53
CA PRO A 224 -8.34 1.68 -4.36
C PRO A 224 -9.45 0.81 -4.97
N LEU A 225 -9.17 -0.46 -5.31
CA LEU A 225 -10.18 -1.35 -5.89
C LEU A 225 -11.23 -1.79 -4.85
N ASP A 226 -10.81 -1.98 -3.60
CA ASP A 226 -11.72 -2.33 -2.51
C ASP A 226 -12.61 -1.15 -2.12
N SER A 227 -12.08 0.08 -2.20
CA SER A 227 -12.85 1.28 -1.91
C SER A 227 -14.01 1.51 -2.88
N LEU A 228 -13.99 0.91 -4.08
CA LEU A 228 -15.10 1.01 -5.02
C LEU A 228 -16.40 0.33 -4.53
N PHE A 229 -16.34 -0.53 -3.54
CA PHE A 229 -17.49 -1.20 -2.93
C PHE A 229 -18.05 -0.49 -1.70
N VAL A 230 -17.38 0.55 -1.22
CA VAL A 230 -17.78 1.29 -0.01
C VAL A 230 -18.07 2.74 -0.41
N ASP A 231 -19.29 3.20 -0.09
CA ASP A 231 -19.66 4.57 -0.39
C ASP A 231 -18.90 5.56 0.50
N ASN A 232 -18.69 6.76 0.01
CA ASN A 232 -17.95 7.84 0.68
C ASN A 232 -16.59 7.39 1.21
N SER A 233 -15.81 6.74 0.37
CA SER A 233 -14.55 6.13 0.76
C SER A 233 -13.35 6.72 0.03
N VAL A 234 -12.21 6.66 0.71
CA VAL A 234 -10.88 6.94 0.16
C VAL A 234 -9.97 5.72 0.39
N ALA A 235 -8.88 5.61 -0.37
CA ALA A 235 -7.95 4.51 -0.17
C ALA A 235 -6.50 5.00 -0.07
N MET A 236 -5.76 4.43 0.89
CA MET A 236 -4.34 4.65 1.07
C MET A 236 -3.55 3.71 0.16
N ALA A 237 -2.99 4.21 -0.94
CA ALA A 237 -2.17 3.39 -1.84
C ALA A 237 -0.72 3.26 -1.35
N GLY A 238 -0.55 2.80 -0.13
CA GLY A 238 0.75 2.61 0.50
C GLY A 238 0.66 2.60 2.02
N SER A 239 1.67 2.06 2.69
CA SER A 239 1.63 1.75 4.11
C SER A 239 1.79 2.94 5.05
N ASP A 240 2.27 4.09 4.59
CA ASP A 240 2.69 5.21 5.45
C ASP A 240 1.90 6.47 5.10
N CYS A 241 0.62 6.49 5.47
CA CYS A 241 -0.17 7.73 5.46
C CYS A 241 -0.05 8.43 6.82
N ASP A 242 0.18 9.73 6.79
CA ASP A 242 0.08 10.56 7.98
C ASP A 242 -1.39 10.64 8.42
N LEU A 243 -1.71 10.08 9.58
CA LEU A 243 -3.07 10.07 10.13
C LEU A 243 -3.59 11.48 10.43
N ASP A 244 -2.71 12.44 10.68
CA ASP A 244 -3.09 13.83 10.92
C ASP A 244 -3.77 14.47 9.70
N PHE A 245 -3.53 13.94 8.50
CA PHE A 245 -4.24 14.38 7.31
C PHE A 245 -5.76 14.21 7.41
N PHE A 246 -6.23 13.18 8.10
CA PHE A 246 -7.65 12.88 8.21
C PHE A 246 -8.39 13.73 9.24
N LYS A 247 -7.70 14.53 10.06
CA LYS A 247 -8.30 15.46 11.03
C LYS A 247 -9.19 16.54 10.39
N LYS A 248 -9.07 16.73 9.09
CA LYS A 248 -9.93 17.67 8.35
C LYS A 248 -11.35 17.16 8.14
N PHE A 249 -11.61 15.87 8.29
CA PHE A 249 -12.93 15.27 8.19
C PHE A 249 -13.61 15.17 9.57
N ASN A 250 -14.93 15.28 9.59
CA ASN A 250 -15.71 15.26 10.83
C ASN A 250 -15.72 13.88 11.49
N ASP A 251 -15.83 12.81 10.72
CA ASP A 251 -15.80 11.44 11.19
C ASP A 251 -15.09 10.53 10.20
N VAL A 252 -14.19 9.71 10.71
CA VAL A 252 -13.33 8.85 9.90
C VAL A 252 -13.29 7.45 10.47
N VAL A 253 -13.52 6.48 9.60
CA VAL A 253 -13.48 5.06 9.93
C VAL A 253 -12.48 4.34 9.06
N PHE A 254 -11.51 3.67 9.68
CA PHE A 254 -10.52 2.87 8.96
C PHE A 254 -10.97 1.43 8.82
N ILE A 255 -10.82 0.90 7.61
CA ILE A 255 -11.13 -0.48 7.25
C ILE A 255 -9.87 -1.14 6.71
N TYR A 256 -9.28 -2.03 7.50
CA TYR A 256 -8.12 -2.82 7.13
C TYR A 256 -8.52 -4.24 6.69
N ASP A 257 -7.62 -4.92 6.01
CA ASP A 257 -7.81 -6.33 5.64
C ASP A 257 -8.06 -7.18 6.89
N ASN A 258 -8.89 -8.21 6.79
CA ASN A 258 -9.20 -9.16 7.86
C ASN A 258 -8.05 -10.15 8.06
N GLU A 259 -6.93 -9.65 8.57
CA GLU A 259 -5.72 -10.42 8.82
C GLU A 259 -5.31 -10.35 10.32
N PRO A 260 -6.03 -10.99 11.24
CA PRO A 260 -5.78 -10.88 12.68
C PRO A 260 -4.40 -11.41 13.14
N ARG A 261 -3.71 -12.15 12.29
CA ARG A 261 -2.34 -12.65 12.52
C ARG A 261 -1.26 -11.74 11.93
N ASN A 262 -1.66 -10.68 11.25
CA ASN A 262 -0.72 -9.74 10.64
C ASN A 262 -0.41 -8.60 11.61
N ILE A 263 0.74 -8.68 12.29
CA ILE A 263 1.15 -7.68 13.28
C ILE A 263 1.20 -6.25 12.71
N GLN A 264 1.41 -6.08 11.40
CA GLN A 264 1.42 -4.74 10.78
C GLN A 264 0.01 -4.16 10.70
N ILE A 265 -0.99 -4.99 10.37
CA ILE A 265 -2.40 -4.57 10.40
C ILE A 265 -2.80 -4.22 11.82
N VAL A 266 -2.51 -5.08 12.80
CA VAL A 266 -2.81 -4.82 14.21
C VAL A 266 -2.20 -3.49 14.67
N LYS A 267 -0.94 -3.23 14.38
CA LYS A 267 -0.27 -1.97 14.75
C LYS A 267 -0.88 -0.75 14.07
N LYS A 268 -1.30 -0.87 12.80
CA LYS A 268 -2.03 0.22 12.13
C LYS A 268 -3.35 0.50 12.83
N MET A 269 -4.11 -0.54 13.19
CA MET A 269 -5.36 -0.39 13.91
C MET A 269 -5.15 0.23 15.30
N GLU A 270 -4.13 -0.22 16.05
CA GLU A 270 -3.76 0.37 17.34
C GLU A 270 -3.47 1.87 17.18
N LYS A 271 -2.66 2.26 16.18
CA LYS A 271 -2.33 3.65 15.90
C LYS A 271 -3.56 4.49 15.52
N VAL A 272 -4.48 3.94 14.73
CA VAL A 272 -5.74 4.60 14.36
C VAL A 272 -6.61 4.86 15.59
N ILE A 273 -6.71 3.88 16.48
CA ILE A 273 -7.47 4.01 17.75
C ILE A 273 -6.82 5.05 18.68
N GLU A 274 -5.48 5.13 18.71
CA GLU A 274 -4.76 6.17 19.48
C GLU A 274 -5.02 7.58 18.94
N HIS A 275 -5.32 7.73 17.66
CA HIS A 275 -5.71 9.00 17.04
C HIS A 275 -7.24 9.27 17.14
N GLU A 276 -7.96 8.48 17.92
CA GLU A 276 -9.39 8.62 18.19
C GLU A 276 -10.31 8.41 16.97
N TYR A 277 -9.81 7.80 15.88
CA TYR A 277 -10.63 7.43 14.74
C TYR A 277 -11.41 6.14 14.98
N GLY A 278 -12.49 5.98 14.23
CA GLY A 278 -13.22 4.73 14.14
C GLY A 278 -12.40 3.65 13.40
N VAL A 279 -12.60 2.40 13.78
CA VAL A 279 -12.01 1.25 13.11
C VAL A 279 -13.02 0.12 12.98
N LEU A 280 -13.04 -0.51 11.80
CA LEU A 280 -13.81 -1.75 11.62
C LEU A 280 -13.07 -2.89 12.31
N ILE A 281 -13.75 -3.58 13.23
CA ILE A 281 -13.29 -4.86 13.78
C ILE A 281 -14.12 -5.95 13.12
N TRP A 282 -13.47 -6.78 12.31
CA TRP A 282 -14.17 -7.85 11.60
C TRP A 282 -14.74 -8.87 12.58
N PRO A 283 -16.04 -9.25 12.45
CA PRO A 283 -16.62 -10.27 13.28
C PRO A 283 -16.07 -11.67 12.92
N ASP A 284 -16.09 -12.59 13.88
CA ASP A 284 -15.50 -13.93 13.74
C ASP A 284 -16.15 -14.77 12.63
N GLU A 285 -17.37 -14.44 12.24
CA GLU A 285 -18.12 -15.11 11.17
C GLU A 285 -17.58 -14.78 9.76
N ILE A 286 -16.88 -13.65 9.62
CA ILE A 286 -16.29 -13.24 8.34
C ILE A 286 -14.91 -13.89 8.19
N ASN A 287 -14.79 -14.80 7.23
CA ASN A 287 -13.56 -15.52 6.94
C ASN A 287 -12.80 -14.95 5.74
N GLU A 288 -13.44 -14.09 4.99
CA GLU A 288 -12.87 -13.41 3.84
C GLU A 288 -11.74 -12.47 4.29
N LYS A 289 -10.70 -12.40 3.46
CA LYS A 289 -9.53 -11.59 3.77
C LYS A 289 -9.77 -10.10 3.62
N ASP A 290 -10.51 -9.72 2.59
CA ASP A 290 -10.78 -8.34 2.21
C ASP A 290 -12.19 -8.18 1.66
N ILE A 291 -12.57 -6.94 1.41
CA ILE A 291 -13.89 -6.57 0.90
C ILE A 291 -14.17 -7.21 -0.47
N ASN A 292 -13.16 -7.25 -1.35
CA ASN A 292 -13.37 -7.83 -2.67
C ASN A 292 -13.62 -9.33 -2.59
N ASP A 293 -12.94 -10.06 -1.70
CA ASP A 293 -13.19 -11.48 -1.47
C ASP A 293 -14.62 -11.71 -0.96
N MET A 294 -15.16 -10.84 -0.08
CA MET A 294 -16.56 -10.90 0.36
C MET A 294 -17.52 -10.75 -0.81
N ILE A 295 -17.31 -9.77 -1.67
CA ILE A 295 -18.18 -9.53 -2.84
C ILE A 295 -18.11 -10.70 -3.82
N ILE A 296 -16.93 -11.27 -4.06
CA ILE A 296 -16.76 -12.48 -4.89
C ILE A 296 -17.53 -13.66 -4.30
N ASN A 297 -17.52 -13.80 -2.97
CA ASN A 297 -18.22 -14.88 -2.24
C ASN A 297 -19.74 -14.65 -2.08
N GLY A 298 -20.27 -13.56 -2.65
CA GLY A 298 -21.72 -13.38 -2.77
C GLY A 298 -22.32 -12.32 -1.84
N TYR A 299 -21.52 -11.59 -1.07
CA TYR A 299 -22.02 -10.42 -0.35
C TYR A 299 -22.46 -9.34 -1.35
N THR A 300 -23.57 -8.69 -1.05
CA THR A 300 -24.00 -7.48 -1.76
C THR A 300 -23.35 -6.24 -1.15
N GLU A 301 -23.28 -5.13 -1.91
CA GLU A 301 -22.78 -3.86 -1.36
C GLU A 301 -23.61 -3.42 -0.12
N GLU A 302 -24.93 -3.64 -0.13
CA GLU A 302 -25.79 -3.37 1.04
C GLU A 302 -25.48 -4.28 2.24
N GLY A 303 -25.23 -5.57 1.99
CA GLY A 303 -24.83 -6.54 3.02
C GLY A 303 -23.48 -6.16 3.64
N LEU A 304 -22.54 -5.78 2.81
CA LEU A 304 -21.24 -5.26 3.24
C LEU A 304 -21.38 -4.00 4.10
N GLN A 305 -22.20 -3.03 3.67
CA GLN A 305 -22.44 -1.81 4.43
C GLN A 305 -23.06 -2.09 5.82
N LYS A 306 -23.93 -3.10 5.92
CA LYS A 306 -24.45 -3.55 7.23
C LYS A 306 -23.36 -4.17 8.11
N VAL A 307 -22.49 -5.00 7.54
CA VAL A 307 -21.33 -5.54 8.28
C VAL A 307 -20.45 -4.41 8.81
N ILE A 308 -20.14 -3.44 7.97
CA ILE A 308 -19.31 -2.28 8.36
C ILE A 308 -20.00 -1.51 9.49
N SER A 309 -21.23 -1.05 9.29
CA SER A 309 -21.94 -0.19 10.25
C SER A 309 -22.14 -0.85 11.63
N ASN A 310 -22.34 -2.15 11.68
CA ASN A 310 -22.54 -2.88 12.94
C ASN A 310 -21.22 -3.14 13.70
N ASN A 311 -20.09 -3.13 13.02
CA ASN A 311 -18.81 -3.56 13.59
C ASN A 311 -17.77 -2.45 13.70
N VAL A 312 -18.11 -1.21 13.35
CA VAL A 312 -17.26 -0.05 13.65
C VAL A 312 -17.21 0.19 15.16
N LYS A 313 -16.01 0.41 15.68
CA LYS A 313 -15.76 0.68 17.10
C LYS A 313 -14.86 1.90 17.25
N TYR A 314 -14.99 2.59 18.39
CA TYR A 314 -14.23 3.80 18.72
C TYR A 314 -13.62 3.68 20.12
N GLY A 315 -12.52 4.38 20.37
CA GLY A 315 -11.91 4.57 21.68
C GLY A 315 -11.66 3.27 22.46
N LEU A 316 -12.11 3.20 23.71
CA LEU A 316 -11.91 2.03 24.59
C LEU A 316 -12.59 0.77 24.07
N SER A 317 -13.78 0.90 23.46
CA SER A 317 -14.48 -0.23 22.85
C SER A 317 -13.66 -0.83 21.71
N ALA A 318 -13.07 0.02 20.86
CA ALA A 318 -12.19 -0.44 19.80
C ALA A 318 -10.96 -1.18 20.33
N LYS A 319 -10.32 -0.66 21.40
CA LYS A 319 -9.17 -1.33 22.05
C LYS A 319 -9.55 -2.71 22.59
N ALA A 320 -10.68 -2.82 23.26
CA ALA A 320 -11.16 -4.08 23.82
C ALA A 320 -11.46 -5.12 22.73
N CYS A 321 -12.22 -4.72 21.70
CA CYS A 321 -12.55 -5.60 20.58
C CYS A 321 -11.32 -5.99 19.76
N LEU A 322 -10.38 -5.06 19.52
CA LEU A 322 -9.12 -5.36 18.83
C LEU A 322 -8.29 -6.41 19.59
N ASN A 323 -8.25 -6.33 20.93
CA ASN A 323 -7.54 -7.32 21.74
C ASN A 323 -8.17 -8.72 21.68
N GLN A 324 -9.48 -8.83 21.43
CA GLN A 324 -10.15 -10.10 21.20
C GLN A 324 -9.96 -10.61 19.78
N TRP A 325 -9.95 -9.71 18.79
CA TRP A 325 -9.82 -10.04 17.36
C TRP A 325 -8.40 -10.47 16.96
N LYS A 326 -7.35 -9.80 17.47
CA LYS A 326 -5.97 -10.10 17.11
C LYS A 326 -5.54 -11.50 17.56
N ARG A 327 -4.72 -12.17 16.72
CA ARG A 327 -4.18 -13.52 16.92
C ARG A 327 -2.64 -13.55 16.86
N CYS A 328 -1.96 -12.45 17.13
CA CYS A 328 -0.50 -12.31 17.14
C CYS A 328 -0.01 -11.58 18.38
#